data_bc93e9eeba16406c7f65c83307cd9eea
#
_entry.id   bc93e9eeba16406c7f65c83307cd9eea
#
_cell.length_a   1.000
_cell.length_b   1.000
_cell.length_c   1.000
_cell.angle_alpha   90.00
_cell.angle_beta   90.00
_cell.angle_gamma   90.00
#
_symmetry.space_group_name_H-M   'P 1'
#
loop_
_entity.id
_entity.type
_entity.pdbx_description
1 polymer ?
#
loop_
_entity_poly.entity_id
_entity_poly.type
_entity_poly.pdbx_seq_one_letter_code
_entity_poly.pdbx_strand_id
1 'polypeptide(L)'
;IGELSTEDLKTGMVSMVCLDLYVRTYFRAKAVCALAEAGIKVHLFGKDWDKLICAKRKNLIWCGGQVDSAECVRAVQNGRICLNVMPWFKDGVHDRIFTAMLNGSVALTDDSIYLRELFSDGKELRFFALKQIERLPEIVKELLDDPETAERIAAEGYEAAWKAHTWEKRAEVLDAYLR
;
A
#
# COMPACT_ATOMS: atom_id res chain seq x y z
N ILE A 1 -7.25 -36.70 -13.38
CA ILE A 1 -7.68 -35.82 -12.27
C ILE A 1 -9.19 -35.81 -12.36
N GLY A 2 -9.90 -36.44 -11.37
CA GLY A 2 -11.37 -36.48 -11.36
C GLY A 2 -11.97 -35.09 -11.24
N GLU A 3 -13.22 -34.92 -11.72
CA GLU A 3 -13.97 -33.68 -11.52
C GLU A 3 -14.25 -33.48 -10.02
N LEU A 4 -13.85 -32.34 -9.48
CA LEU A 4 -14.15 -31.99 -8.11
C LEU A 4 -15.64 -31.61 -8.00
N SER A 5 -16.30 -32.12 -6.98
CA SER A 5 -17.66 -31.68 -6.68
C SER A 5 -17.69 -30.21 -6.25
N THR A 6 -18.86 -29.56 -6.36
CA THR A 6 -19.04 -28.17 -5.88
C THR A 6 -18.71 -28.05 -4.38
N GLU A 7 -18.96 -29.09 -3.58
CA GLU A 7 -18.68 -29.11 -2.15
C GLU A 7 -17.16 -29.24 -1.87
N ASP A 8 -16.46 -30.08 -2.65
CA ASP A 8 -14.99 -30.18 -2.57
C ASP A 8 -14.33 -28.85 -2.95
N LEU A 9 -14.84 -28.17 -3.98
CA LEU A 9 -14.37 -26.83 -4.38
C LEU A 9 -14.59 -25.81 -3.27
N LYS A 10 -15.77 -25.76 -2.65
CA LYS A 10 -16.06 -24.86 -1.53
C LYS A 10 -15.12 -25.12 -0.36
N THR A 11 -14.96 -26.38 0.04
CA THR A 11 -14.06 -26.78 1.13
C THR A 11 -12.62 -26.40 0.83
N GLY A 12 -12.16 -26.63 -0.39
CA GLY A 12 -10.83 -26.23 -0.85
C GLY A 12 -10.64 -24.71 -0.79
N MET A 13 -11.61 -23.94 -1.29
CA MET A 13 -11.56 -22.47 -1.25
C MET A 13 -11.52 -21.92 0.17
N VAL A 14 -12.36 -22.46 1.08
CA VAL A 14 -12.34 -22.05 2.50
C VAL A 14 -10.99 -22.34 3.13
N SER A 15 -10.38 -23.48 2.83
CA SER A 15 -9.05 -23.84 3.33
C SER A 15 -7.94 -22.89 2.83
N MET A 16 -8.12 -22.32 1.63
CA MET A 16 -7.15 -21.35 1.05
C MET A 16 -7.22 -19.97 1.70
N VAL A 17 -8.29 -19.61 2.40
CA VAL A 17 -8.41 -18.31 3.09
C VAL A 17 -7.26 -18.10 4.09
N CYS A 18 -6.86 -19.15 4.80
CA CYS A 18 -5.73 -19.07 5.73
C CYS A 18 -4.42 -18.72 5.02
N LEU A 19 -4.18 -19.24 3.83
CA LEU A 19 -2.98 -18.92 3.03
C LEU A 19 -3.02 -17.48 2.55
N ASP A 20 -4.17 -17.01 2.06
CA ASP A 20 -4.34 -15.62 1.63
C ASP A 20 -4.07 -14.64 2.79
N LEU A 21 -4.69 -14.86 3.94
CA LEU A 21 -4.47 -14.05 5.14
C LEU A 21 -3.00 -14.09 5.61
N TYR A 22 -2.37 -15.25 5.55
CA TYR A 22 -0.96 -15.38 5.89
C TYR A 22 -0.07 -14.56 4.96
N VAL A 23 -0.25 -14.67 3.65
CA VAL A 23 0.53 -13.93 2.65
C VAL A 23 0.39 -12.41 2.85
N ARG A 24 -0.83 -11.93 3.07
CA ARG A 24 -1.11 -10.51 3.35
C ARG A 24 -0.39 -10.03 4.59
N THR A 25 -0.46 -10.78 5.67
CA THR A 25 0.18 -10.44 6.94
C THR A 25 1.70 -10.55 6.85
N TYR A 26 2.22 -11.59 6.23
CA TYR A 26 3.64 -11.85 6.08
C TYR A 26 4.38 -10.70 5.39
N PHE A 27 3.92 -10.28 4.21
CA PHE A 27 4.61 -9.22 3.47
C PHE A 27 4.50 -7.86 4.15
N ARG A 28 3.36 -7.55 4.78
CA ARG A 28 3.22 -6.32 5.60
C ARG A 28 4.18 -6.31 6.77
N ALA A 29 4.23 -7.41 7.53
CA ALA A 29 5.14 -7.56 8.65
C ALA A 29 6.60 -7.42 8.22
N LYS A 30 6.98 -8.10 7.12
CA LYS A 30 8.33 -8.07 6.57
C LYS A 30 8.73 -6.66 6.14
N ALA A 31 7.85 -5.92 5.47
CA ALA A 31 8.10 -4.54 5.05
C ALA A 31 8.32 -3.61 6.25
N VAL A 32 7.42 -3.66 7.25
CA VAL A 32 7.53 -2.84 8.47
C VAL A 32 8.79 -3.18 9.23
N CYS A 33 9.12 -4.47 9.39
CA CYS A 33 10.33 -4.88 10.10
C CYS A 33 11.60 -4.45 9.37
N ALA A 34 11.66 -4.54 8.03
CA ALA A 34 12.80 -4.07 7.26
C ALA A 34 13.06 -2.58 7.48
N LEU A 35 12.02 -1.75 7.47
CA LEU A 35 12.13 -0.32 7.77
C LEU A 35 12.56 -0.07 9.22
N ALA A 36 12.00 -0.81 10.17
CA ALA A 36 12.34 -0.69 11.58
C ALA A 36 13.80 -1.07 11.86
N GLU A 37 14.29 -2.12 11.23
CA GLU A 37 15.68 -2.58 11.36
C GLU A 37 16.66 -1.56 10.77
N ALA A 38 16.28 -0.88 9.70
CA ALA A 38 17.06 0.18 9.10
C ALA A 38 17.00 1.53 9.86
N GLY A 39 16.31 1.59 11.00
CA GLY A 39 16.20 2.79 11.84
C GLY A 39 15.20 3.83 11.33
N ILE A 40 14.43 3.51 10.31
CA ILE A 40 13.43 4.41 9.74
C ILE A 40 12.22 4.51 10.68
N LYS A 41 11.78 5.74 10.94
CA LYS A 41 10.60 5.99 11.77
C LYS A 41 9.33 5.63 11.02
N VAL A 42 8.52 4.73 11.57
CA VAL A 42 7.28 4.27 10.97
C VAL A 42 6.11 4.50 11.92
N HIS A 43 5.08 5.19 11.46
CA HIS A 43 3.84 5.40 12.17
C HIS A 43 2.85 4.29 11.80
N LEU A 44 2.35 3.58 12.79
CA LEU A 44 1.49 2.40 12.64
C LEU A 44 0.10 2.69 13.21
N PHE A 45 -0.92 2.45 12.40
CA PHE A 45 -2.33 2.51 12.80
C PHE A 45 -2.95 1.12 12.65
N GLY A 46 -3.83 0.74 13.55
CA GLY A 46 -4.51 -0.56 13.52
C GLY A 46 -4.11 -1.49 14.65
N LYS A 47 -4.47 -2.77 14.52
CA LYS A 47 -4.30 -3.79 15.56
C LYS A 47 -3.14 -4.72 15.24
N ASP A 48 -2.72 -5.47 16.26
CA ASP A 48 -1.78 -6.59 16.18
C ASP A 48 -0.33 -6.21 15.80
N TRP A 49 0.03 -4.94 15.79
CA TRP A 49 1.40 -4.49 15.55
C TRP A 49 2.36 -4.87 16.68
N ASP A 50 1.84 -5.07 17.88
CA ASP A 50 2.56 -5.59 19.05
C ASP A 50 3.05 -7.04 18.88
N LYS A 51 2.45 -7.78 17.95
CA LYS A 51 2.82 -9.17 17.63
C LYS A 51 4.01 -9.30 16.68
N LEU A 52 4.47 -8.20 16.09
CA LEU A 52 5.61 -8.22 15.19
C LEU A 52 6.90 -8.59 15.92
N ILE A 53 7.78 -9.33 15.25
CA ILE A 53 9.11 -9.65 15.77
C ILE A 53 9.94 -8.38 16.05
N CYS A 54 9.69 -7.32 15.29
CA CYS A 54 10.33 -6.01 15.43
C CYS A 54 9.56 -5.02 16.33
N ALA A 55 8.47 -5.41 16.99
CA ALA A 55 7.57 -4.52 17.74
C ALA A 55 8.24 -3.67 18.82
N LYS A 56 9.36 -4.17 19.41
CA LYS A 56 10.12 -3.46 20.45
C LYS A 56 11.05 -2.37 19.93
N ARG A 57 11.14 -2.16 18.62
CA ARG A 57 11.97 -1.11 18.02
C ARG A 57 11.40 0.27 18.33
N LYS A 58 12.22 1.18 18.87
CA LYS A 58 11.82 2.52 19.30
C LYS A 58 11.34 3.43 18.17
N ASN A 59 11.72 3.13 16.94
CA ASN A 59 11.33 3.86 15.73
C ASN A 59 10.00 3.38 15.12
N LEU A 60 9.38 2.34 15.68
CA LEU A 60 8.00 1.98 15.41
C LEU A 60 7.09 2.74 16.38
N ILE A 61 6.30 3.66 15.85
CA ILE A 61 5.39 4.49 16.63
C ILE A 61 3.98 3.98 16.42
N TRP A 62 3.46 3.29 17.41
CA TRP A 62 2.06 2.88 17.39
C TRP A 62 1.16 4.06 17.76
N CYS A 63 0.40 4.54 16.77
CA CYS A 63 -0.42 5.73 16.87
C CYS A 63 -1.87 5.44 17.33
N GLY A 64 -2.17 4.19 17.67
CA GLY A 64 -3.49 3.77 18.16
C GLY A 64 -4.03 2.55 17.40
N GLY A 65 -5.23 2.13 17.80
CA GLY A 65 -5.93 0.99 17.24
C GLY A 65 -6.53 1.28 15.85
N GLN A 66 -7.70 0.73 15.61
CA GLN A 66 -8.46 1.02 14.40
C GLN A 66 -9.01 2.44 14.48
N VAL A 67 -8.71 3.24 13.48
CA VAL A 67 -9.14 4.63 13.33
C VAL A 67 -10.26 4.74 12.29
N ASP A 68 -11.05 5.80 12.35
CA ASP A 68 -12.06 6.09 11.33
C ASP A 68 -11.41 6.62 10.03
N SER A 69 -12.21 6.76 8.98
CA SER A 69 -11.73 7.20 7.67
C SER A 69 -11.15 8.62 7.69
N ALA A 70 -11.75 9.53 8.46
CA ALA A 70 -11.29 10.91 8.54
C ALA A 70 -9.95 11.01 9.26
N GLU A 71 -9.77 10.23 10.33
CA GLU A 71 -8.49 10.14 11.04
C GLU A 71 -7.41 9.48 10.20
N CYS A 72 -7.78 8.44 9.41
CA CYS A 72 -6.88 7.81 8.47
C CYS A 72 -6.37 8.81 7.42
N VAL A 73 -7.25 9.62 6.83
CA VAL A 73 -6.89 10.67 5.86
C VAL A 73 -5.96 11.71 6.51
N ARG A 74 -6.27 12.18 7.73
CA ARG A 74 -5.38 13.10 8.46
C ARG A 74 -4.00 12.51 8.72
N ALA A 75 -3.94 11.21 9.04
CA ALA A 75 -2.67 10.52 9.24
C ALA A 75 -1.84 10.47 7.94
N VAL A 76 -2.48 10.21 6.80
CA VAL A 76 -1.84 10.24 5.48
C VAL A 76 -1.34 11.64 5.15
N GLN A 77 -2.15 12.69 5.34
CA GLN A 77 -1.76 14.09 5.08
C GLN A 77 -0.53 14.54 5.87
N ASN A 78 -0.33 13.99 7.06
CA ASN A 78 0.84 14.29 7.90
C ASN A 78 2.04 13.40 7.60
N GLY A 79 1.89 12.41 6.72
CA GLY A 79 2.95 11.47 6.33
C GLY A 79 3.64 11.92 5.04
N ARG A 80 4.97 11.95 5.00
CA ARG A 80 5.70 12.18 3.75
C ARG A 80 5.54 11.04 2.76
N ILE A 81 5.56 9.80 3.27
CA ILE A 81 5.51 8.57 2.50
C ILE A 81 4.42 7.69 3.08
N CYS A 82 3.51 7.22 2.25
CA CYS A 82 2.48 6.27 2.60
C CYS A 82 2.81 4.90 2.01
N LEU A 83 3.18 3.95 2.88
CA LEU A 83 3.50 2.59 2.47
C LEU A 83 2.23 1.77 2.27
N ASN A 84 2.09 1.18 1.09
CA ASN A 84 1.09 0.19 0.77
C ASN A 84 1.73 -1.14 0.42
N VAL A 85 1.15 -2.25 0.88
CA VAL A 85 1.59 -3.62 0.58
C VAL A 85 0.36 -4.43 0.18
N MET A 86 0.30 -4.86 -1.09
CA MET A 86 -0.86 -5.53 -1.67
C MET A 86 -0.50 -6.79 -2.48
N PRO A 87 0.11 -7.82 -1.87
CA PRO A 87 0.68 -8.96 -2.57
C PRO A 87 -0.33 -9.77 -3.40
N TRP A 88 -1.61 -9.56 -3.19
CA TRP A 88 -2.70 -10.26 -3.88
C TRP A 88 -3.28 -9.50 -5.10
N PHE A 89 -3.03 -8.19 -5.22
CA PHE A 89 -3.52 -7.40 -6.34
C PHE A 89 -2.48 -7.33 -7.48
N LYS A 90 -2.41 -8.38 -8.30
CA LYS A 90 -1.44 -8.41 -9.40
C LYS A 90 -1.91 -7.63 -10.63
N ASP A 91 -3.23 -7.61 -10.87
CA ASP A 91 -3.86 -6.89 -11.99
C ASP A 91 -4.81 -5.78 -11.51
N GLY A 92 -4.66 -5.33 -10.28
CA GLY A 92 -5.52 -4.32 -9.68
C GLY A 92 -4.76 -3.32 -8.83
N VAL A 93 -5.53 -2.50 -8.10
CA VAL A 93 -5.02 -1.44 -7.22
C VAL A 93 -5.86 -1.33 -5.96
N HIS A 94 -5.22 -1.01 -4.86
CA HIS A 94 -5.92 -0.66 -3.62
C HIS A 94 -6.15 0.86 -3.57
N ASP A 95 -7.32 1.27 -3.11
CA ASP A 95 -7.75 2.69 -2.97
C ASP A 95 -6.79 3.55 -2.14
N ARG A 96 -6.07 2.95 -1.19
CA ARG A 96 -5.06 3.64 -0.37
C ARG A 96 -3.97 4.33 -1.18
N ILE A 97 -3.66 3.84 -2.37
CA ILE A 97 -2.66 4.46 -3.25
C ILE A 97 -3.18 5.82 -3.71
N PHE A 98 -4.41 5.86 -4.23
CA PHE A 98 -5.04 7.13 -4.62
C PHE A 98 -5.29 8.05 -3.42
N THR A 99 -5.65 7.48 -2.27
CA THR A 99 -5.77 8.25 -1.02
C THR A 99 -4.45 8.91 -0.64
N ALA A 100 -3.31 8.22 -0.74
CA ALA A 100 -2.01 8.82 -0.48
C ALA A 100 -1.70 9.95 -1.46
N MET A 101 -1.86 9.70 -2.77
CA MET A 101 -1.60 10.67 -3.84
C MET A 101 -2.49 11.92 -3.67
N LEU A 102 -3.80 11.76 -3.48
CA LEU A 102 -4.77 12.86 -3.32
C LEU A 102 -4.60 13.65 -2.01
N ASN A 103 -3.78 13.18 -1.09
CA ASN A 103 -3.49 13.84 0.17
C ASN A 103 -2.02 14.31 0.28
N GLY A 104 -1.29 14.34 -0.84
CA GLY A 104 0.03 14.94 -0.92
C GLY A 104 1.16 14.09 -0.31
N SER A 105 0.94 12.80 -0.10
CA SER A 105 1.98 11.85 0.30
C SER A 105 2.55 11.11 -0.90
N VAL A 106 3.84 10.80 -0.87
CA VAL A 106 4.39 9.85 -1.83
C VAL A 106 3.78 8.47 -1.61
N ALA A 107 3.06 7.96 -2.59
CA ALA A 107 2.57 6.59 -2.56
C ALA A 107 3.74 5.63 -2.86
N LEU A 108 4.14 4.83 -1.87
CA LEU A 108 5.16 3.80 -2.00
C LEU A 108 4.50 2.44 -1.92
N THR A 109 4.52 1.67 -3.00
CA THR A 109 3.74 0.43 -3.10
C THR A 109 4.48 -0.67 -3.84
N ASP A 110 4.14 -1.93 -3.57
CA ASP A 110 4.48 -3.01 -4.50
C ASP A 110 3.70 -2.85 -5.80
N ASP A 111 4.30 -3.32 -6.89
CA ASP A 111 3.77 -3.11 -8.22
C ASP A 111 2.63 -4.07 -8.58
N SER A 112 1.80 -3.62 -9.52
CA SER A 112 0.85 -4.44 -10.26
C SER A 112 0.87 -4.05 -11.74
N ILE A 113 0.38 -4.92 -12.61
CA ILE A 113 0.26 -4.65 -14.05
C ILE A 113 -0.53 -3.36 -14.25
N TYR A 114 -1.69 -3.25 -13.62
CA TYR A 114 -2.56 -2.08 -13.71
C TYR A 114 -1.86 -0.77 -13.28
N LEU A 115 -1.11 -0.78 -12.19
CA LEU A 115 -0.40 0.43 -11.74
C LEU A 115 0.72 0.85 -12.69
N ARG A 116 1.41 -0.11 -13.31
CA ARG A 116 2.47 0.18 -14.29
C ARG A 116 1.94 0.70 -15.63
N GLU A 117 0.69 0.40 -15.97
CA GLU A 117 0.00 1.00 -17.11
C GLU A 117 -0.37 2.47 -16.86
N LEU A 118 -0.63 2.82 -15.60
CA LEU A 118 -1.09 4.16 -15.23
C LEU A 118 0.06 5.11 -14.82
N PHE A 119 1.10 4.59 -14.18
CA PHE A 119 2.11 5.38 -13.50
C PHE A 119 3.52 4.88 -13.74
N SER A 120 4.47 5.81 -13.68
CA SER A 120 5.91 5.55 -13.81
C SER A 120 6.61 5.66 -12.46
N ASP A 121 7.51 4.73 -12.16
CA ASP A 121 8.33 4.78 -10.94
C ASP A 121 9.18 6.06 -10.87
N GLY A 122 9.19 6.70 -9.73
CA GLY A 122 9.93 7.94 -9.48
C GLY A 122 9.32 9.19 -10.10
N LYS A 123 8.13 9.06 -10.73
CA LYS A 123 7.41 10.20 -11.30
C LYS A 123 6.15 10.49 -10.50
N GLU A 124 5.10 9.66 -10.59
CA GLU A 124 3.85 9.87 -9.87
C GLU A 124 3.75 9.10 -8.54
N LEU A 125 4.59 8.07 -8.37
CA LEU A 125 4.70 7.24 -7.17
C LEU A 125 6.04 6.52 -7.13
N ARG A 126 6.29 5.71 -6.08
CA ARG A 126 7.45 4.81 -6.04
C ARG A 126 7.01 3.37 -5.93
N PHE A 127 7.66 2.50 -6.68
CA PHE A 127 7.49 1.06 -6.59
C PHE A 127 8.61 0.39 -5.80
N PHE A 128 8.27 -0.71 -5.13
CA PHE A 128 9.24 -1.67 -4.63
C PHE A 128 8.85 -3.09 -5.01
N ALA A 129 9.83 -3.99 -5.10
CA ALA A 129 9.57 -5.37 -5.42
C ALA A 129 9.42 -6.22 -4.16
N LEU A 130 8.29 -6.95 -4.02
CA LEU A 130 8.08 -7.87 -2.88
C LEU A 130 9.16 -8.94 -2.75
N LYS A 131 9.77 -9.36 -3.87
CA LYS A 131 10.88 -10.32 -3.88
C LYS A 131 12.20 -9.74 -3.36
N GLN A 132 12.30 -8.42 -3.30
CA GLN A 132 13.49 -7.65 -2.87
C GLN A 132 13.10 -6.66 -1.77
N ILE A 133 12.25 -7.08 -0.85
CA ILE A 133 11.70 -6.22 0.21
C ILE A 133 12.79 -5.69 1.15
N GLU A 134 13.93 -6.34 1.21
CA GLU A 134 15.14 -5.89 1.91
C GLU A 134 15.72 -4.60 1.34
N ARG A 135 15.42 -4.25 0.09
CA ARG A 135 15.80 -2.98 -0.53
C ARG A 135 14.83 -1.83 -0.26
N LEU A 136 13.67 -2.12 0.32
CA LEU A 136 12.67 -1.11 0.67
C LEU A 136 13.24 0.04 1.54
N PRO A 137 14.10 -0.23 2.55
CA PRO A 137 14.74 0.83 3.32
C PRO A 137 15.63 1.78 2.50
N GLU A 138 16.27 1.31 1.45
CA GLU A 138 17.09 2.14 0.56
C GLU A 138 16.19 3.14 -0.17
N ILE A 139 15.10 2.68 -0.77
CA ILE A 139 14.11 3.52 -1.46
C ILE A 139 13.52 4.58 -0.52
N VAL A 140 13.20 4.20 0.72
CA VAL A 140 12.66 5.16 1.70
C VAL A 140 13.71 6.18 2.11
N LYS A 141 14.96 5.78 2.30
CA LYS A 141 16.06 6.70 2.62
C LYS A 141 16.30 7.69 1.48
N GLU A 142 16.34 7.24 0.24
CA GLU A 142 16.44 8.13 -0.94
C GLU A 142 15.39 9.25 -0.90
N LEU A 143 14.13 8.90 -0.62
CA LEU A 143 13.03 9.87 -0.53
C LEU A 143 13.12 10.78 0.72
N LEU A 144 13.70 10.31 1.82
CA LEU A 144 13.86 11.09 3.04
C LEU A 144 15.06 12.04 2.95
N ASP A 145 16.13 11.63 2.26
CA ASP A 145 17.37 12.38 2.09
C ASP A 145 17.26 13.44 0.97
N ASP A 146 16.30 13.25 0.03
CA ASP A 146 15.98 14.22 -1.02
C ASP A 146 14.50 14.67 -0.94
N PRO A 147 14.18 15.63 -0.06
CA PRO A 147 12.82 16.15 0.09
C PRO A 147 12.26 16.79 -1.18
N GLU A 148 13.11 17.43 -2.00
CA GLU A 148 12.67 18.09 -3.23
C GLU A 148 12.14 17.06 -4.24
N THR A 149 12.86 15.97 -4.44
CA THR A 149 12.39 14.85 -5.27
C THR A 149 11.12 14.21 -4.69
N ALA A 150 11.03 14.04 -3.37
CA ALA A 150 9.83 13.48 -2.74
C ALA A 150 8.60 14.38 -2.93
N GLU A 151 8.75 15.71 -2.76
CA GLU A 151 7.68 16.70 -2.98
C GLU A 151 7.24 16.74 -4.44
N ARG A 152 8.18 16.66 -5.39
CA ARG A 152 7.87 16.57 -6.80
C ARG A 152 7.05 15.32 -7.13
N ILE A 153 7.45 14.15 -6.64
CA ILE A 153 6.71 12.90 -6.85
C ILE A 153 5.31 12.98 -6.25
N ALA A 154 5.17 13.54 -5.05
CA ALA A 154 3.87 13.72 -4.41
C ALA A 154 2.96 14.67 -5.21
N ALA A 155 3.51 15.78 -5.74
CA ALA A 155 2.77 16.73 -6.55
C ALA A 155 2.32 16.13 -7.89
N GLU A 156 3.22 15.45 -8.61
CA GLU A 156 2.87 14.77 -9.87
C GLU A 156 1.86 13.65 -9.65
N GLY A 157 1.99 12.92 -8.52
CA GLY A 157 1.02 11.92 -8.09
C GLY A 157 -0.36 12.51 -7.81
N TYR A 158 -0.40 13.65 -7.09
CA TYR A 158 -1.65 14.37 -6.83
C TYR A 158 -2.36 14.76 -8.13
N GLU A 159 -1.66 15.42 -9.06
CA GLU A 159 -2.22 15.85 -10.34
C GLU A 159 -2.77 14.66 -11.16
N ALA A 160 -2.01 13.56 -11.23
CA ALA A 160 -2.43 12.37 -11.95
C ALA A 160 -3.69 11.73 -11.32
N ALA A 161 -3.71 11.61 -9.98
CA ALA A 161 -4.85 11.05 -9.26
C ALA A 161 -6.08 11.97 -9.34
N TRP A 162 -5.91 13.28 -9.21
CA TRP A 162 -6.98 14.26 -9.32
C TRP A 162 -7.66 14.23 -10.69
N LYS A 163 -6.87 14.11 -11.74
CA LYS A 163 -7.36 14.12 -13.13
C LYS A 163 -8.24 12.90 -13.48
N ALA A 164 -7.94 11.72 -12.90
CA ALA A 164 -8.53 10.48 -13.39
C ALA A 164 -9.06 9.51 -12.31
N HIS A 165 -8.76 9.75 -11.02
CA HIS A 165 -8.97 8.74 -9.99
C HIS A 165 -9.76 9.24 -8.76
N THR A 166 -10.43 10.40 -8.86
CA THR A 166 -11.42 10.84 -7.86
C THR A 166 -12.71 10.02 -7.99
N TRP A 167 -13.54 10.04 -6.97
CA TRP A 167 -14.86 9.36 -7.02
C TRP A 167 -15.76 9.92 -8.10
N GLU A 168 -15.70 11.23 -8.37
CA GLU A 168 -16.43 11.87 -9.47
C GLU A 168 -16.01 11.29 -10.82
N LYS A 169 -14.70 11.16 -11.05
CA LYS A 169 -14.18 10.57 -12.29
C LYS A 169 -14.56 9.10 -12.45
N ARG A 170 -14.59 8.34 -11.37
CA ARG A 170 -15.06 6.95 -11.37
C ARG A 170 -16.56 6.86 -11.66
N ALA A 171 -17.36 7.78 -11.11
CA ALA A 171 -18.79 7.86 -11.42
C ALA A 171 -19.05 8.20 -12.88
N GLU A 172 -18.30 9.16 -13.47
CA GLU A 172 -18.38 9.48 -14.90
C GLU A 172 -18.11 8.24 -15.78
N VAL A 173 -17.09 7.45 -15.44
CA VAL A 173 -16.78 6.21 -16.18
C VAL A 173 -17.91 5.19 -16.07
N LEU A 174 -18.47 4.99 -14.87
CA LEU A 174 -19.59 4.06 -14.66
C LEU A 174 -20.84 4.50 -15.42
N ASP A 175 -21.18 5.78 -15.40
CA ASP A 175 -22.33 6.32 -16.15
C ASP A 175 -22.18 6.09 -17.65
N ALA A 176 -20.97 6.22 -18.19
CA ALA A 176 -20.71 5.95 -19.61
C ALA A 176 -20.89 4.47 -20.00
N TYR A 177 -20.65 3.53 -19.06
CA TYR A 177 -20.90 2.10 -19.30
C TYR A 177 -22.37 1.69 -19.17
N LEU A 178 -23.17 2.47 -18.43
CA LEU A 178 -24.57 2.16 -18.16
C LEU A 178 -25.54 2.75 -19.20
N ARG A 179 -25.06 3.65 -20.03
CA ARG A 179 -25.83 4.25 -21.18
C ARG A 179 -25.61 3.47 -22.46
#